data_3aefdb5404bba1456cbcd630c610927f
#
_entry.id   3aefdb5404bba1456cbcd630c610927f
#
_cell.length_a   1.000
_cell.length_b   1.000
_cell.length_c   1.000
_cell.angle_alpha   90.00
_cell.angle_beta   90.00
_cell.angle_gamma   90.00
#
_symmetry.space_group_name_H-M   'P 1'
#
loop_
_entity.id
_entity.type
_entity.pdbx_description
1 polymer ?
#
loop_
_entity_poly.entity_id
_entity_poly.type
_entity_poly.pdbx_seq_one_letter_code
_entity_poly.pdbx_strand_id
1 'polypeptide(L)'
;MSKGNSISFCVLGGAGEVGASCFEVACDGQSVLLDAGTHPKKEGNASLPEFSLLTRAPDAAIITHAHVDHCGSLPYLLRQFPGVRSFATIPTVQLIDRMLHNSVSVMNTIKRERGIEEYPLYEHDDVSYALRLMKGVELDTPFTLPGREAFECTFVHAGHVLGSASVLLKMPGHTLFYTADICESDQELMQRYRPLDSEEQVDTLIIESTHGATDDTHARVYADEIEKLTAGVAGVLRGGGVALVPSFALGRTQEIVNILARKQEEGAIPPVPIYASGLGRAIYEIYDRFPEYLHPAAELRDLGQFKRIGNVWSPEVLHSLVAEPAIIVATSGMMLENTPSALIAEELVKSNHHGIFFVGYLDHETLGYKLLHSELGEKLRFGLGRPPVERKLENVKRFQFSAHAPRKELQRVIERIKPKNVVFVHGDPEAIQWMKDNVSHPCNAYAPTVGQTLTLEA
;
A
#
# COMPACT_ATOMS: atom_id res chain seq x y z
N MET A 1 -22.67 38.40 10.35
CA MET A 1 -22.40 36.96 10.59
C MET A 1 -21.69 36.47 9.36
N SER A 2 -20.37 36.24 9.44
CA SER A 2 -19.64 35.55 8.35
C SER A 2 -20.26 34.18 8.17
N LYS A 3 -20.74 33.88 6.96
CA LYS A 3 -21.06 32.49 6.61
C LYS A 3 -19.78 31.69 6.90
N GLY A 4 -19.85 30.72 7.83
CA GLY A 4 -18.77 29.77 8.00
C GLY A 4 -18.48 29.13 6.65
N ASN A 5 -17.23 29.11 6.22
CA ASN A 5 -16.84 28.57 4.94
C ASN A 5 -17.03 27.05 5.00
N SER A 6 -18.04 26.55 4.29
CA SER A 6 -18.21 25.11 4.11
C SER A 6 -17.29 24.64 2.98
N ILE A 7 -16.73 23.44 3.13
CA ILE A 7 -16.01 22.77 2.04
C ILE A 7 -16.92 21.75 1.36
N SER A 8 -16.65 21.49 0.09
CA SER A 8 -17.22 20.38 -0.66
C SER A 8 -16.21 19.23 -0.69
N PHE A 9 -16.65 18.03 -0.34
CA PHE A 9 -15.87 16.79 -0.41
C PHE A 9 -16.58 15.81 -1.34
N CYS A 10 -15.98 15.50 -2.49
CA CYS A 10 -16.52 14.57 -3.47
C CYS A 10 -15.66 13.32 -3.57
N VAL A 11 -16.30 12.16 -3.51
CA VAL A 11 -15.63 10.86 -3.63
C VAL A 11 -15.61 10.42 -5.09
N LEU A 12 -14.42 10.34 -5.66
CA LEU A 12 -14.21 9.81 -7.03
C LEU A 12 -13.85 8.33 -7.01
N GLY A 13 -13.31 7.82 -5.91
CA GLY A 13 -12.95 6.43 -5.67
C GLY A 13 -12.47 6.21 -4.25
N GLY A 14 -12.30 4.97 -3.80
CA GLY A 14 -11.78 4.64 -2.47
C GLY A 14 -12.81 4.71 -1.33
N ALA A 15 -14.11 4.67 -1.63
CA ALA A 15 -15.18 4.59 -0.64
C ALA A 15 -15.95 3.27 -0.76
N GLY A 16 -16.03 2.52 0.34
CA GLY A 16 -16.63 1.19 0.37
C GLY A 16 -15.77 0.12 -0.29
N GLU A 17 -14.50 0.41 -0.51
CA GLU A 17 -13.51 -0.49 -1.10
C GLU A 17 -12.09 -0.08 -0.69
N VAL A 18 -11.15 -1.02 -0.77
CA VAL A 18 -9.72 -0.75 -0.68
C VAL A 18 -9.18 -0.64 -2.11
N GLY A 19 -8.86 0.58 -2.53
CA GLY A 19 -8.35 0.85 -3.88
C GLY A 19 -8.97 2.07 -4.55
N ALA A 20 -8.34 2.53 -5.62
CA ALA A 20 -8.73 3.71 -6.40
C ALA A 20 -8.96 4.98 -5.57
N SER A 21 -8.19 5.15 -4.47
CA SER A 21 -8.31 6.32 -3.58
C SER A 21 -8.19 7.62 -4.38
N CYS A 22 -9.26 8.42 -4.39
CA CYS A 22 -9.29 9.70 -5.08
C CYS A 22 -10.44 10.56 -4.56
N PHE A 23 -10.12 11.69 -3.94
CA PHE A 23 -11.09 12.56 -3.30
C PHE A 23 -10.87 14.00 -3.75
N GLU A 24 -11.93 14.69 -4.18
CA GLU A 24 -11.88 16.12 -4.46
C GLU A 24 -12.32 16.91 -3.23
N VAL A 25 -11.48 17.84 -2.80
CA VAL A 25 -11.78 18.83 -1.77
C VAL A 25 -11.86 20.19 -2.42
N ALA A 26 -12.99 20.88 -2.30
CA ALA A 26 -13.18 22.21 -2.88
C ALA A 26 -13.68 23.23 -1.87
N CYS A 27 -13.13 24.45 -1.95
CA CYS A 27 -13.52 25.60 -1.15
C CYS A 27 -13.36 26.86 -1.99
N ASP A 28 -14.37 27.75 -1.97
CA ASP A 28 -14.35 29.07 -2.65
C ASP A 28 -13.92 29.03 -4.13
N GLY A 29 -14.30 27.97 -4.85
CA GLY A 29 -14.02 27.80 -6.27
C GLY A 29 -12.61 27.30 -6.59
N GLN A 30 -11.81 26.94 -5.61
CA GLN A 30 -10.56 26.20 -5.76
C GLN A 30 -10.77 24.74 -5.36
N SER A 31 -10.14 23.78 -6.06
CA SER A 31 -10.21 22.38 -5.69
C SER A 31 -8.86 21.68 -5.78
N VAL A 32 -8.66 20.69 -4.91
CA VAL A 32 -7.49 19.81 -4.89
C VAL A 32 -7.94 18.37 -4.84
N LEU A 33 -7.17 17.49 -5.48
CA LEU A 33 -7.34 16.05 -5.35
C LEU A 33 -6.42 15.50 -4.25
N LEU A 34 -6.97 14.65 -3.43
CA LEU A 34 -6.23 13.82 -2.48
C LEU A 34 -6.17 12.40 -3.08
N ASP A 35 -4.98 12.00 -3.47
CA ASP A 35 -4.65 10.78 -4.20
C ASP A 35 -5.26 10.66 -5.61
N ALA A 36 -4.71 9.75 -6.41
CA ALA A 36 -5.16 9.37 -7.75
C ALA A 36 -4.79 7.90 -7.99
N GLY A 37 -5.49 7.00 -7.31
CA GLY A 37 -5.20 5.57 -7.30
C GLY A 37 -5.84 4.79 -8.42
N THR A 38 -5.46 3.51 -8.55
CA THR A 38 -6.18 2.50 -9.34
C THR A 38 -6.65 1.39 -8.44
N HIS A 39 -7.77 0.76 -8.79
CA HIS A 39 -8.29 -0.36 -8.01
C HIS A 39 -7.49 -1.65 -8.30
N PRO A 40 -6.91 -2.32 -7.28
CA PRO A 40 -5.98 -3.43 -7.50
C PRO A 40 -6.63 -4.72 -8.05
N LYS A 41 -7.95 -4.85 -7.96
CA LYS A 41 -8.71 -6.04 -8.42
C LYS A 41 -9.49 -5.81 -9.72
N LYS A 42 -9.74 -4.56 -10.10
CA LYS A 42 -10.47 -4.22 -11.33
C LYS A 42 -9.48 -4.02 -12.46
N GLU A 43 -9.93 -4.23 -13.71
CA GLU A 43 -9.07 -4.16 -14.89
C GLU A 43 -9.58 -3.10 -15.87
N GLY A 44 -8.70 -2.63 -16.75
CA GLY A 44 -9.04 -1.60 -17.74
C GLY A 44 -9.57 -0.32 -17.07
N ASN A 45 -10.50 0.33 -17.76
CA ASN A 45 -11.11 1.58 -17.27
C ASN A 45 -11.87 1.42 -15.95
N ALA A 46 -12.36 0.20 -15.63
CA ALA A 46 -13.05 -0.06 -14.38
C ALA A 46 -12.14 0.07 -13.13
N SER A 47 -10.82 0.07 -13.31
CA SER A 47 -9.86 0.29 -12.23
C SER A 47 -9.62 1.75 -11.89
N LEU A 48 -10.11 2.68 -12.72
CA LEU A 48 -9.91 4.13 -12.54
C LEU A 48 -10.95 4.72 -11.57
N PRO A 49 -10.61 5.81 -10.87
CA PRO A 49 -11.59 6.67 -10.25
C PRO A 49 -12.56 7.28 -11.28
N GLU A 50 -13.74 7.69 -10.84
CA GLU A 50 -14.76 8.33 -11.68
C GLU A 50 -14.38 9.80 -12.00
N PHE A 51 -13.33 9.99 -12.79
CA PHE A 51 -12.87 11.33 -13.19
C PHE A 51 -13.90 12.14 -13.98
N SER A 52 -14.94 11.48 -14.54
CA SER A 52 -16.08 12.15 -15.19
C SER A 52 -16.88 13.06 -14.25
N LEU A 53 -16.74 12.88 -12.94
CA LEU A 53 -17.37 13.73 -11.92
C LEU A 53 -16.65 15.08 -11.74
N LEU A 54 -15.41 15.20 -12.20
CA LEU A 54 -14.69 16.46 -12.19
C LEU A 54 -15.26 17.41 -13.24
N THR A 55 -15.91 18.48 -12.79
CA THR A 55 -16.52 19.47 -13.70
C THR A 55 -15.50 20.45 -14.29
N ARG A 56 -14.28 20.49 -13.72
CA ARG A 56 -13.15 21.30 -14.16
C ARG A 56 -11.83 20.63 -13.76
N ALA A 57 -10.72 21.11 -14.31
CA ALA A 57 -9.40 20.69 -13.85
C ALA A 57 -9.20 21.10 -12.37
N PRO A 58 -8.71 20.19 -11.50
CA PRO A 58 -8.30 20.56 -10.15
C PRO A 58 -7.09 21.50 -10.20
N ASP A 59 -6.94 22.36 -9.19
CA ASP A 59 -5.81 23.28 -9.12
C ASP A 59 -4.50 22.57 -8.73
N ALA A 60 -4.60 21.44 -7.99
CA ALA A 60 -3.48 20.59 -7.63
C ALA A 60 -3.94 19.13 -7.36
N ALA A 61 -2.97 18.20 -7.37
CA ALA A 61 -3.14 16.84 -6.84
C ALA A 61 -2.08 16.60 -5.74
N ILE A 62 -2.49 16.00 -4.65
CA ILE A 62 -1.62 15.64 -3.51
C ILE A 62 -1.56 14.11 -3.47
N ILE A 63 -0.37 13.53 -3.56
CA ILE A 63 -0.18 12.09 -3.51
C ILE A 63 0.50 11.72 -2.20
N THR A 64 -0.20 10.93 -1.40
CA THR A 64 0.20 10.60 -0.04
C THR A 64 1.33 9.59 0.03
N HIS A 65 1.31 8.59 -0.83
CA HIS A 65 2.35 7.57 -0.93
C HIS A 65 2.29 6.82 -2.27
N ALA A 66 3.26 5.92 -2.50
CA ALA A 66 3.48 5.34 -3.82
C ALA A 66 2.82 3.96 -4.06
N HIS A 67 1.89 3.51 -3.25
CA HIS A 67 1.06 2.36 -3.61
C HIS A 67 0.14 2.70 -4.78
N VAL A 68 -0.11 1.73 -5.65
CA VAL A 68 -0.86 1.98 -6.91
C VAL A 68 -2.32 2.37 -6.68
N ASP A 69 -2.89 1.98 -5.57
CA ASP A 69 -4.24 2.36 -5.15
C ASP A 69 -4.33 3.80 -4.62
N HIS A 70 -3.20 4.52 -4.54
CA HIS A 70 -3.10 5.95 -4.22
C HIS A 70 -2.45 6.79 -5.33
N CYS A 71 -1.62 6.22 -6.21
CA CYS A 71 -0.93 6.98 -7.26
C CYS A 71 -1.15 6.43 -8.68
N GLY A 72 -1.77 5.24 -8.82
CA GLY A 72 -1.76 4.45 -10.05
C GLY A 72 -2.46 5.10 -11.25
N SER A 73 -3.39 6.02 -11.05
CA SER A 73 -4.08 6.73 -12.13
C SER A 73 -3.56 8.14 -12.39
N LEU A 74 -2.52 8.59 -11.68
CA LEU A 74 -1.99 9.94 -11.81
C LEU A 74 -1.56 10.29 -13.26
N PRO A 75 -0.86 9.42 -14.03
CA PRO A 75 -0.52 9.74 -15.42
C PRO A 75 -1.78 9.87 -16.31
N TYR A 76 -2.79 9.05 -16.07
CA TYR A 76 -4.07 9.13 -16.78
C TYR A 76 -4.79 10.46 -16.49
N LEU A 77 -4.86 10.88 -15.21
CA LEU A 77 -5.43 12.15 -14.78
C LEU A 77 -4.72 13.34 -15.47
N LEU A 78 -3.38 13.36 -15.44
CA LEU A 78 -2.60 14.47 -16.00
C LEU A 78 -2.63 14.53 -17.53
N ARG A 79 -2.91 13.43 -18.20
CA ARG A 79 -3.22 13.42 -19.65
C ARG A 79 -4.58 14.07 -19.95
N GLN A 80 -5.59 13.87 -19.08
CA GLN A 80 -6.89 14.52 -19.23
C GLN A 80 -6.86 16.00 -18.83
N PHE A 81 -6.09 16.35 -17.82
CA PHE A 81 -5.93 17.71 -17.29
C PHE A 81 -4.47 18.17 -17.35
N PRO A 82 -3.95 18.48 -18.55
CA PRO A 82 -2.56 18.91 -18.73
C PRO A 82 -2.26 20.18 -17.90
N GLY A 83 -1.11 20.19 -17.23
CA GLY A 83 -0.64 21.34 -16.45
C GLY A 83 -1.05 21.35 -14.98
N VAL A 84 -1.92 20.43 -14.52
CA VAL A 84 -2.16 20.22 -13.09
C VAL A 84 -0.85 19.79 -12.42
N ARG A 85 -0.45 20.50 -11.37
CA ARG A 85 0.75 20.14 -10.60
C ARG A 85 0.39 19.15 -9.52
N SER A 86 1.27 18.17 -9.31
CA SER A 86 1.15 17.22 -8.20
C SER A 86 2.24 17.43 -7.16
N PHE A 87 1.96 17.03 -5.93
CA PHE A 87 2.83 17.19 -4.78
C PHE A 87 2.88 15.87 -4.00
N ALA A 88 4.07 15.47 -3.58
CA ALA A 88 4.32 14.30 -2.74
C ALA A 88 5.57 14.54 -1.88
N THR A 89 5.88 13.67 -0.95
CA THR A 89 7.19 13.72 -0.29
C THR A 89 8.31 13.35 -1.27
N ILE A 90 9.54 13.80 -0.99
CA ILE A 90 10.69 13.54 -1.88
C ILE A 90 10.90 12.04 -2.12
N PRO A 91 10.90 11.15 -1.09
CA PRO A 91 11.02 9.72 -1.34
C PRO A 91 9.85 9.15 -2.15
N THR A 92 8.62 9.63 -1.89
CA THR A 92 7.42 9.19 -2.62
C THR A 92 7.53 9.47 -4.11
N VAL A 93 8.09 10.63 -4.53
CA VAL A 93 8.32 10.92 -5.95
C VAL A 93 9.22 9.87 -6.61
N GLN A 94 10.32 9.47 -5.94
CA GLN A 94 11.22 8.44 -6.48
C GLN A 94 10.59 7.05 -6.52
N LEU A 95 9.75 6.74 -5.54
CA LEU A 95 9.02 5.48 -5.50
C LEU A 95 7.95 5.43 -6.61
N ILE A 96 7.21 6.52 -6.83
CA ILE A 96 6.21 6.65 -7.90
C ILE A 96 6.83 6.39 -9.26
N ASP A 97 8.03 6.91 -9.55
CA ASP A 97 8.76 6.64 -10.79
C ASP A 97 8.89 5.13 -11.03
N ARG A 98 9.38 4.38 -10.04
CA ARG A 98 9.56 2.94 -10.14
C ARG A 98 8.23 2.19 -10.24
N MET A 99 7.26 2.57 -9.42
CA MET A 99 5.97 1.88 -9.34
C MET A 99 5.16 2.06 -10.64
N LEU A 100 5.05 3.28 -11.17
CA LEU A 100 4.26 3.55 -12.36
C LEU A 100 4.89 2.99 -13.63
N HIS A 101 6.21 3.05 -13.80
CA HIS A 101 6.88 2.37 -14.92
C HIS A 101 6.73 0.85 -14.86
N ASN A 102 6.73 0.26 -13.65
CA ASN A 102 6.39 -1.16 -13.48
C ASN A 102 4.92 -1.44 -13.83
N SER A 103 4.00 -0.55 -13.43
CA SER A 103 2.57 -0.69 -13.74
C SER A 103 2.31 -0.72 -15.26
N VAL A 104 2.98 0.13 -16.05
CA VAL A 104 2.90 0.07 -17.52
C VAL A 104 3.33 -1.32 -18.04
N SER A 105 4.43 -1.86 -17.52
CA SER A 105 4.92 -3.19 -17.91
C SER A 105 3.95 -4.31 -17.54
N VAL A 106 3.32 -4.22 -16.36
CA VAL A 106 2.31 -5.17 -15.88
C VAL A 106 1.05 -5.07 -16.76
N MET A 107 0.52 -3.88 -17.02
CA MET A 107 -0.64 -3.66 -17.90
C MET A 107 -0.42 -4.23 -19.30
N ASN A 108 0.77 -4.02 -19.89
CA ASN A 108 1.14 -4.59 -21.17
C ASN A 108 1.20 -6.12 -21.15
N THR A 109 1.61 -6.71 -20.04
CA THR A 109 1.60 -8.17 -19.86
C THR A 109 0.18 -8.70 -19.77
N ILE A 110 -0.67 -8.09 -18.94
CA ILE A 110 -2.08 -8.46 -18.79
C ILE A 110 -2.83 -8.31 -20.12
N LYS A 111 -2.59 -7.24 -20.88
CA LYS A 111 -3.14 -7.07 -22.24
C LYS A 111 -2.86 -8.26 -23.13
N ARG A 112 -1.60 -8.71 -23.17
CA ARG A 112 -1.19 -9.86 -23.99
C ARG A 112 -1.77 -11.19 -23.51
N GLU A 113 -1.91 -11.38 -22.20
CA GLU A 113 -2.36 -12.64 -21.60
C GLU A 113 -3.88 -12.78 -21.57
N ARG A 114 -4.60 -11.67 -21.36
CA ARG A 114 -6.05 -11.67 -21.11
C ARG A 114 -6.86 -10.91 -22.17
N GLY A 115 -6.21 -10.20 -23.10
CA GLY A 115 -6.89 -9.47 -24.19
C GLY A 115 -7.62 -8.21 -23.71
N ILE A 116 -7.16 -7.54 -22.65
CA ILE A 116 -7.80 -6.32 -22.16
C ILE A 116 -7.37 -5.16 -23.05
N GLU A 117 -8.28 -4.73 -23.94
CA GLU A 117 -7.99 -3.74 -24.98
C GLU A 117 -7.64 -2.35 -24.42
N GLU A 118 -8.22 -1.97 -23.28
CA GLU A 118 -7.99 -0.67 -22.63
C GLU A 118 -6.60 -0.54 -22.05
N TYR A 119 -5.87 -1.64 -21.85
CA TYR A 119 -4.50 -1.59 -21.35
C TYR A 119 -3.47 -1.32 -22.47
N PRO A 120 -2.41 -0.60 -22.19
CA PRO A 120 -2.15 0.09 -20.93
C PRO A 120 -2.98 1.37 -20.83
N LEU A 121 -3.42 1.74 -19.61
CA LEU A 121 -4.19 2.97 -19.35
C LEU A 121 -3.36 4.23 -19.68
N TYR A 122 -2.06 4.13 -19.59
CA TYR A 122 -1.05 5.16 -19.90
C TYR A 122 0.28 4.51 -20.27
N GLU A 123 1.11 5.23 -20.98
CA GLU A 123 2.42 4.77 -21.44
C GLU A 123 3.58 5.34 -20.60
N HIS A 124 4.81 4.87 -20.83
CA HIS A 124 6.00 5.36 -20.15
C HIS A 124 6.23 6.86 -20.29
N ASP A 125 5.85 7.45 -21.44
CA ASP A 125 5.95 8.89 -21.67
C ASP A 125 4.96 9.68 -20.82
N ASP A 126 3.75 9.15 -20.57
CA ASP A 126 2.75 9.74 -19.67
C ASP A 126 3.29 9.75 -18.22
N VAL A 127 3.94 8.66 -17.79
CA VAL A 127 4.61 8.60 -16.48
C VAL A 127 5.71 9.66 -16.39
N SER A 128 6.56 9.74 -17.41
CA SER A 128 7.65 10.74 -17.47
C SER A 128 7.09 12.18 -17.47
N TYR A 129 5.94 12.41 -18.11
CA TYR A 129 5.25 13.70 -18.07
C TYR A 129 4.72 14.02 -16.68
N ALA A 130 4.07 13.06 -16.01
CA ALA A 130 3.54 13.23 -14.65
C ALA A 130 4.64 13.57 -13.65
N LEU A 131 5.78 12.90 -13.74
CA LEU A 131 6.94 13.16 -12.88
C LEU A 131 7.53 14.56 -13.05
N ARG A 132 7.52 15.11 -14.27
CA ARG A 132 7.95 16.52 -14.49
C ARG A 132 7.02 17.56 -13.86
N LEU A 133 5.76 17.23 -13.65
CA LEU A 133 4.76 18.09 -13.00
C LEU A 133 4.70 17.88 -11.49
N MET A 134 5.37 16.83 -10.99
CA MET A 134 5.37 16.48 -9.57
C MET A 134 6.48 17.22 -8.82
N LYS A 135 6.13 17.84 -7.70
CA LYS A 135 7.07 18.50 -6.80
C LYS A 135 7.23 17.68 -5.52
N GLY A 136 8.46 17.30 -5.20
CA GLY A 136 8.82 16.74 -3.91
C GLY A 136 8.88 17.82 -2.83
N VAL A 137 8.29 17.54 -1.66
CA VAL A 137 8.27 18.42 -0.49
C VAL A 137 8.71 17.61 0.73
N GLU A 138 9.45 18.25 1.64
CA GLU A 138 9.85 17.62 2.90
C GLU A 138 8.65 17.47 3.85
N LEU A 139 8.72 16.47 4.74
CA LEU A 139 7.78 16.38 5.86
C LEU A 139 7.88 17.63 6.72
N ASP A 140 6.78 18.00 7.37
CA ASP A 140 6.67 19.11 8.34
C ASP A 140 7.00 20.48 7.79
N THR A 141 7.06 20.61 6.46
CA THR A 141 7.33 21.86 5.80
C THR A 141 6.03 22.37 5.15
N PRO A 142 5.41 23.43 5.67
CA PRO A 142 4.23 24.01 5.05
C PRO A 142 4.55 24.58 3.67
N PHE A 143 3.64 24.37 2.73
CA PHE A 143 3.73 24.93 1.39
C PHE A 143 2.35 25.32 0.86
N THR A 144 2.33 26.33 -0.02
CA THR A 144 1.09 26.80 -0.64
C THR A 144 0.82 26.06 -1.94
N LEU A 145 -0.41 25.58 -2.09
CA LEU A 145 -0.89 24.95 -3.33
C LEU A 145 -1.22 26.02 -4.39
N PRO A 146 -1.10 25.70 -5.68
CA PRO A 146 -1.58 26.56 -6.76
C PRO A 146 -3.08 26.82 -6.63
N GLY A 147 -3.51 28.03 -7.01
CA GLY A 147 -4.92 28.41 -7.00
C GLY A 147 -5.13 29.88 -6.68
N ARG A 148 -6.38 30.27 -6.49
CA ARG A 148 -6.76 31.65 -6.16
C ARG A 148 -6.64 31.95 -4.68
N GLU A 149 -7.02 30.97 -3.87
CA GLU A 149 -6.98 31.04 -2.42
C GLU A 149 -5.68 30.42 -1.88
N ALA A 150 -5.26 30.86 -0.71
CA ALA A 150 -4.06 30.33 -0.06
C ALA A 150 -4.40 29.00 0.66
N PHE A 151 -4.42 27.89 -0.08
CA PHE A 151 -4.45 26.55 0.56
C PHE A 151 -3.04 26.20 1.00
N GLU A 152 -2.84 26.10 2.32
CA GLU A 152 -1.57 25.64 2.89
C GLU A 152 -1.65 24.13 3.17
N CYS A 153 -0.65 23.40 2.68
CA CYS A 153 -0.54 21.97 2.86
C CYS A 153 0.72 21.63 3.65
N THR A 154 0.61 20.69 4.58
CA THR A 154 1.75 20.11 5.30
C THR A 154 1.67 18.59 5.26
N PHE A 155 2.76 17.93 4.86
CA PHE A 155 2.89 16.48 4.95
C PHE A 155 3.34 16.08 6.35
N VAL A 156 2.60 15.16 6.98
CA VAL A 156 2.89 14.62 8.31
C VAL A 156 3.22 13.14 8.16
N HIS A 157 4.24 12.63 8.85
CA HIS A 157 4.67 11.24 8.75
C HIS A 157 3.55 10.25 9.07
N ALA A 158 3.20 9.38 8.12
CA ALA A 158 2.10 8.42 8.23
C ALA A 158 2.51 7.05 8.79
N GLY A 159 3.78 6.69 8.75
CA GLY A 159 4.31 5.43 9.30
C GLY A 159 4.02 4.18 8.45
N HIS A 160 3.38 4.32 7.30
CA HIS A 160 2.93 3.20 6.48
C HIS A 160 4.06 2.59 5.64
N VAL A 161 4.66 3.37 4.75
CA VAL A 161 5.83 3.01 3.93
C VAL A 161 6.77 4.20 3.79
N LEU A 162 7.97 4.01 3.21
CA LEU A 162 8.92 5.10 2.98
C LEU A 162 8.25 6.28 2.28
N GLY A 163 8.40 7.47 2.86
CA GLY A 163 7.84 8.72 2.32
C GLY A 163 6.33 8.88 2.46
N SER A 164 5.60 7.89 3.00
CA SER A 164 4.16 8.01 3.22
C SER A 164 3.82 9.18 4.15
N ALA A 165 2.78 9.94 3.78
CA ALA A 165 2.39 11.11 4.52
C ALA A 165 0.86 11.24 4.64
N SER A 166 0.43 11.62 5.84
CA SER A 166 -0.89 12.24 6.05
C SER A 166 -0.84 13.70 5.59
N VAL A 167 -1.98 14.27 5.29
CA VAL A 167 -2.10 15.63 4.71
C VAL A 167 -2.88 16.53 5.67
N LEU A 168 -2.21 17.55 6.20
CA LEU A 168 -2.88 18.67 6.88
C LEU A 168 -3.10 19.78 5.85
N LEU A 169 -4.36 20.09 5.58
CA LEU A 169 -4.76 21.09 4.60
C LEU A 169 -5.53 22.23 5.29
N LYS A 170 -4.92 23.41 5.32
CA LYS A 170 -5.52 24.63 5.85
C LYS A 170 -6.08 25.46 4.71
N MET A 171 -7.38 25.66 4.74
CA MET A 171 -8.16 26.45 3.79
C MET A 171 -8.79 27.64 4.50
N PRO A 172 -9.26 28.66 3.78
CA PRO A 172 -9.97 29.78 4.41
C PRO A 172 -11.14 29.31 5.28
N GLY A 173 -10.98 29.44 6.61
CA GLY A 173 -12.00 29.06 7.60
C GLY A 173 -12.26 27.57 7.78
N HIS A 174 -11.40 26.68 7.29
CA HIS A 174 -11.56 25.22 7.45
C HIS A 174 -10.21 24.49 7.45
N THR A 175 -9.98 23.68 8.45
CA THR A 175 -8.80 22.80 8.54
C THR A 175 -9.22 21.34 8.35
N LEU A 176 -8.61 20.68 7.37
CA LEU A 176 -8.84 19.27 7.05
C LEU A 176 -7.58 18.46 7.31
N PHE A 177 -7.75 17.30 7.91
CA PHE A 177 -6.69 16.31 8.04
C PHE A 177 -7.09 15.00 7.36
N TYR A 178 -6.31 14.58 6.36
CA TYR A 178 -6.44 13.29 5.70
C TYR A 178 -5.33 12.37 6.18
N THR A 179 -5.68 11.28 6.85
CA THR A 179 -4.67 10.34 7.38
C THR A 179 -3.91 9.64 6.26
N ALA A 180 -4.56 9.42 5.11
CA ALA A 180 -4.17 8.37 4.18
C ALA A 180 -4.04 7.03 4.93
N ASP A 181 -3.13 6.15 4.49
CA ASP A 181 -2.83 4.90 5.19
C ASP A 181 -1.84 5.16 6.31
N ILE A 182 -2.20 4.81 7.54
CA ILE A 182 -1.38 5.06 8.74
C ILE A 182 -1.04 3.77 9.48
N CYS A 183 0.14 3.77 10.12
CA CYS A 183 0.55 2.70 11.03
C CYS A 183 1.00 3.30 12.37
N GLU A 184 0.29 2.97 13.47
CA GLU A 184 0.63 3.47 14.82
C GLU A 184 1.66 2.62 15.55
N SER A 185 2.18 1.54 14.92
CA SER A 185 3.23 0.69 15.48
C SER A 185 4.55 0.89 14.76
N ASP A 186 5.65 0.92 15.50
CA ASP A 186 6.98 0.88 14.90
C ASP A 186 7.19 -0.46 14.19
N GLN A 187 7.72 -0.39 12.96
CA GLN A 187 8.10 -1.53 12.15
C GLN A 187 9.63 -1.71 12.19
N GLU A 188 10.19 -2.64 11.43
CA GLU A 188 11.64 -2.83 11.35
C GLU A 188 12.34 -1.60 10.76
N LEU A 189 11.78 -1.05 9.67
CA LEU A 189 12.37 0.08 8.95
C LEU A 189 11.59 1.38 9.13
N MET A 190 10.28 1.31 9.40
CA MET A 190 9.44 2.49 9.47
C MET A 190 9.08 2.86 10.90
N GLN A 191 9.23 4.13 11.24
CA GLN A 191 8.69 4.69 12.46
C GLN A 191 7.16 4.76 12.35
N ARG A 192 6.47 4.59 13.49
CA ARG A 192 5.01 4.75 13.56
C ARG A 192 4.54 6.14 13.10
N TYR A 193 3.25 6.23 12.78
CA TYR A 193 2.53 7.48 12.53
C TYR A 193 2.84 8.54 13.60
N ARG A 194 3.08 9.75 13.14
CA ARG A 194 3.28 10.90 14.04
C ARG A 194 1.97 11.66 14.22
N PRO A 195 1.45 11.74 15.45
CA PRO A 195 0.25 12.52 15.73
C PRO A 195 0.45 14.01 15.44
N LEU A 196 -0.64 14.71 15.08
CA LEU A 196 -0.64 16.17 15.05
C LEU A 196 -0.38 16.76 16.44
N ASP A 197 0.15 17.96 16.47
CA ASP A 197 0.28 18.74 17.70
C ASP A 197 -1.09 18.93 18.36
N SER A 198 -1.12 18.89 19.69
CA SER A 198 -2.38 19.00 20.47
C SER A 198 -3.09 20.34 20.32
N GLU A 199 -2.40 21.36 19.84
CA GLU A 199 -2.95 22.70 19.60
C GLU A 199 -3.57 22.86 18.20
N GLU A 200 -3.30 21.91 17.28
CA GLU A 200 -3.85 21.96 15.93
C GLU A 200 -5.32 21.59 15.95
N GLN A 201 -6.18 22.55 15.57
CA GLN A 201 -7.62 22.32 15.49
C GLN A 201 -8.00 21.82 14.10
N VAL A 202 -8.63 20.66 14.03
CA VAL A 202 -9.08 20.02 12.79
C VAL A 202 -10.61 20.03 12.76
N ASP A 203 -11.19 20.66 11.73
CA ASP A 203 -12.65 20.65 11.54
C ASP A 203 -13.10 19.34 10.91
N THR A 204 -12.37 18.82 9.93
CA THR A 204 -12.69 17.57 9.23
C THR A 204 -11.51 16.61 9.23
N LEU A 205 -11.76 15.39 9.69
CA LEU A 205 -10.86 14.24 9.60
C LEU A 205 -11.36 13.29 8.51
N ILE A 206 -10.52 12.99 7.51
CA ILE A 206 -10.71 11.88 6.57
C ILE A 206 -9.79 10.76 7.03
N ILE A 207 -10.33 9.58 7.31
CA ILE A 207 -9.58 8.48 7.92
C ILE A 207 -9.80 7.16 7.21
N GLU A 208 -8.70 6.39 7.04
CA GLU A 208 -8.76 5.01 6.52
C GLU A 208 -9.59 4.09 7.43
N SER A 209 -10.07 2.99 6.86
CA SER A 209 -10.87 1.99 7.58
C SER A 209 -10.46 0.56 7.23
N THR A 210 -9.24 0.33 6.74
CA THR A 210 -8.76 -0.97 6.22
C THR A 210 -9.00 -2.11 7.21
N HIS A 211 -8.71 -1.90 8.49
CA HIS A 211 -8.92 -2.89 9.55
C HIS A 211 -10.14 -2.63 10.43
N GLY A 212 -11.09 -1.80 9.98
CA GLY A 212 -12.28 -1.47 10.75
C GLY A 212 -13.14 -2.67 11.17
N ALA A 213 -13.26 -3.72 10.34
CA ALA A 213 -13.98 -4.93 10.66
C ALA A 213 -13.16 -5.97 11.45
N THR A 214 -11.83 -5.79 11.56
CA THR A 214 -10.98 -6.78 12.21
C THR A 214 -11.04 -6.65 13.72
N ASP A 215 -11.38 -7.73 14.42
CA ASP A 215 -11.31 -7.77 15.88
C ASP A 215 -9.86 -7.79 16.35
N ASP A 216 -9.45 -6.75 17.06
CA ASP A 216 -8.11 -6.54 17.60
C ASP A 216 -8.05 -6.67 19.13
N THR A 217 -8.99 -7.44 19.73
CA THR A 217 -9.00 -7.72 21.18
C THR A 217 -7.70 -8.36 21.66
N HIS A 218 -6.98 -9.02 20.77
CA HIS A 218 -5.63 -9.53 21.00
C HIS A 218 -4.64 -8.69 20.21
N ALA A 219 -4.23 -7.53 20.75
CA ALA A 219 -3.19 -6.69 20.17
C ALA A 219 -1.94 -7.53 19.87
N ARG A 220 -1.54 -7.56 18.60
CA ARG A 220 -0.37 -8.33 18.17
C ARG A 220 0.87 -7.48 18.31
N VAL A 221 1.86 -8.02 18.99
CA VAL A 221 3.14 -7.37 19.13
C VAL A 221 3.96 -7.70 17.90
N TYR A 222 4.38 -6.69 17.15
CA TYR A 222 5.19 -6.84 15.93
C TYR A 222 6.42 -7.73 16.14
N ALA A 223 7.09 -7.60 17.30
CA ALA A 223 8.24 -8.41 17.69
C ALA A 223 7.89 -9.91 17.78
N ASP A 224 6.70 -10.26 18.29
CA ASP A 224 6.28 -11.67 18.39
C ASP A 224 6.06 -12.27 17.00
N GLU A 225 5.56 -11.50 16.05
CA GLU A 225 5.39 -11.97 14.66
C GLU A 225 6.75 -12.16 13.98
N ILE A 226 7.77 -11.34 14.27
CA ILE A 226 9.15 -11.56 13.82
C ILE A 226 9.68 -12.90 14.33
N GLU A 227 9.52 -13.20 15.63
CA GLU A 227 10.00 -14.47 16.21
C GLU A 227 9.26 -15.68 15.63
N LYS A 228 7.94 -15.59 15.41
CA LYS A 228 7.16 -16.67 14.78
C LYS A 228 7.58 -16.93 13.33
N LEU A 229 7.78 -15.85 12.53
CA LEU A 229 8.29 -15.96 11.16
C LEU A 229 9.70 -16.58 11.16
N THR A 230 10.58 -16.08 12.01
CA THR A 230 11.96 -16.57 12.18
C THR A 230 11.97 -18.08 12.48
N ALA A 231 11.16 -18.50 13.44
CA ALA A 231 11.07 -19.93 13.81
C ALA A 231 10.53 -20.78 12.65
N GLY A 232 9.51 -20.29 11.93
CA GLY A 232 8.94 -20.95 10.74
C GLY A 232 9.97 -21.13 9.63
N VAL A 233 10.66 -20.04 9.27
CA VAL A 233 11.72 -20.06 8.24
C VAL A 233 12.87 -20.96 8.64
N ALA A 234 13.39 -20.82 9.87
CA ALA A 234 14.49 -21.65 10.36
C ALA A 234 14.14 -23.15 10.39
N GLY A 235 12.90 -23.50 10.74
CA GLY A 235 12.43 -24.89 10.72
C GLY A 235 12.48 -25.51 9.32
N VAL A 236 12.01 -24.78 8.30
CA VAL A 236 12.06 -25.20 6.89
C VAL A 236 13.50 -25.38 6.41
N LEU A 237 14.35 -24.41 6.67
CA LEU A 237 15.75 -24.43 6.20
C LEU A 237 16.57 -25.55 6.86
N ARG A 238 16.37 -25.84 8.16
CA ARG A 238 17.01 -26.97 8.84
C ARG A 238 16.56 -28.33 8.26
N GLY A 239 15.33 -28.39 7.72
CA GLY A 239 14.82 -29.55 6.99
C GLY A 239 15.31 -29.66 5.55
N GLY A 240 16.21 -28.79 5.10
CA GLY A 240 16.72 -28.78 3.72
C GLY A 240 15.76 -28.14 2.71
N GLY A 241 14.72 -27.45 3.18
CA GLY A 241 13.70 -26.86 2.32
C GLY A 241 13.95 -25.41 1.93
N VAL A 242 13.08 -24.90 1.08
CA VAL A 242 13.02 -23.48 0.66
C VAL A 242 11.87 -22.79 1.41
N ALA A 243 12.13 -21.59 1.92
CA ALA A 243 11.13 -20.71 2.52
C ALA A 243 10.73 -19.61 1.54
N LEU A 244 9.52 -19.68 0.98
CA LEU A 244 8.94 -18.63 0.15
C LEU A 244 8.15 -17.66 1.03
N VAL A 245 8.42 -16.38 0.86
CA VAL A 245 7.70 -15.28 1.53
C VAL A 245 7.08 -14.36 0.46
N PRO A 246 5.81 -14.59 0.07
CA PRO A 246 5.10 -13.67 -0.82
C PRO A 246 4.98 -12.29 -0.18
N SER A 247 5.42 -11.23 -0.89
CA SER A 247 5.49 -9.88 -0.34
C SER A 247 5.12 -8.83 -1.38
N PHE A 248 4.48 -7.74 -0.93
CA PHE A 248 4.29 -6.55 -1.76
C PHE A 248 5.63 -5.92 -2.08
N ALA A 249 5.77 -5.39 -3.28
CA ALA A 249 7.04 -4.85 -3.78
C ALA A 249 7.53 -3.64 -2.97
N LEU A 250 6.60 -2.75 -2.59
CA LEU A 250 6.85 -1.57 -1.77
C LEU A 250 6.42 -1.83 -0.31
N GLY A 251 7.29 -1.49 0.60
CA GLY A 251 7.11 -1.59 2.05
C GLY A 251 7.46 -2.99 2.56
N ARG A 252 6.61 -3.98 2.31
CA ARG A 252 6.74 -5.29 2.93
C ARG A 252 7.97 -6.09 2.50
N THR A 253 8.38 -6.00 1.22
CA THR A 253 9.62 -6.66 0.76
C THR A 253 10.83 -6.12 1.52
N GLN A 254 10.94 -4.80 1.70
CA GLN A 254 12.08 -4.15 2.37
C GLN A 254 12.15 -4.54 3.84
N GLU A 255 11.02 -4.51 4.54
CA GLU A 255 10.89 -4.96 5.93
C GLU A 255 11.36 -6.41 6.10
N ILE A 256 10.81 -7.31 5.30
CA ILE A 256 11.01 -8.75 5.46
C ILE A 256 12.44 -9.17 5.10
N VAL A 257 13.02 -8.65 4.02
CA VAL A 257 14.41 -9.02 3.68
C VAL A 257 15.38 -8.53 4.76
N ASN A 258 15.13 -7.34 5.33
CA ASN A 258 15.94 -6.77 6.39
C ASN A 258 15.83 -7.59 7.68
N ILE A 259 14.62 -7.94 8.11
CA ILE A 259 14.38 -8.82 9.27
C ILE A 259 15.09 -10.15 9.10
N LEU A 260 14.91 -10.82 7.96
CA LEU A 260 15.45 -12.16 7.73
C LEU A 260 16.98 -12.16 7.67
N ALA A 261 17.59 -11.13 7.07
CA ALA A 261 19.04 -10.97 7.06
C ALA A 261 19.59 -10.71 8.48
N ARG A 262 18.96 -9.82 9.25
CA ARG A 262 19.32 -9.60 10.65
C ARG A 262 19.22 -10.89 11.46
N LYS A 263 18.17 -11.67 11.31
CA LYS A 263 17.99 -12.95 12.00
C LYS A 263 19.01 -14.02 11.58
N GLN A 264 19.56 -13.95 10.37
CA GLN A 264 20.71 -14.76 9.97
C GLN A 264 21.99 -14.32 10.67
N GLU A 265 22.26 -13.02 10.73
CA GLU A 265 23.43 -12.44 11.44
C GLU A 265 23.40 -12.78 12.95
N GLU A 266 22.21 -12.78 13.56
CA GLU A 266 21.98 -13.21 14.95
C GLU A 266 22.13 -14.74 15.14
N GLY A 267 22.25 -15.54 14.06
CA GLY A 267 22.35 -17.01 14.12
C GLY A 267 21.01 -17.72 14.38
N ALA A 268 19.89 -17.00 14.39
CA ALA A 268 18.55 -17.57 14.58
C ALA A 268 18.07 -18.34 13.34
N ILE A 269 18.48 -17.92 12.15
CA ILE A 269 18.21 -18.55 10.85
C ILE A 269 19.54 -19.09 10.27
N PRO A 270 19.56 -20.32 9.69
CA PRO A 270 20.75 -20.83 9.01
C PRO A 270 21.27 -19.92 7.90
N PRO A 271 22.59 -19.83 7.65
CA PRO A 271 23.17 -18.99 6.61
C PRO A 271 22.91 -19.60 5.21
N VAL A 272 21.85 -19.15 4.57
CA VAL A 272 21.46 -19.54 3.20
C VAL A 272 21.27 -18.27 2.33
N PRO A 273 21.27 -18.39 1.00
CA PRO A 273 20.96 -17.23 0.15
C PRO A 273 19.57 -16.67 0.42
N ILE A 274 19.46 -15.34 0.44
CA ILE A 274 18.20 -14.60 0.44
C ILE A 274 18.01 -14.03 -0.96
N TYR A 275 16.92 -14.40 -1.63
CA TYR A 275 16.53 -13.88 -2.93
C TYR A 275 15.39 -12.88 -2.79
N ALA A 276 15.47 -11.79 -3.55
CA ALA A 276 14.41 -10.77 -3.60
C ALA A 276 14.05 -10.45 -5.06
N SER A 277 12.78 -10.08 -5.30
CA SER A 277 12.29 -9.66 -6.61
C SER A 277 13.06 -8.42 -7.12
N GLY A 278 13.17 -8.29 -8.45
CA GLY A 278 13.91 -7.18 -9.05
C GLY A 278 13.34 -5.81 -8.68
N LEU A 279 12.00 -5.66 -8.67
CA LEU A 279 11.33 -4.44 -8.23
C LEU A 279 11.57 -4.18 -6.73
N GLY A 280 11.43 -5.22 -5.88
CA GLY A 280 11.68 -5.08 -4.45
C GLY A 280 13.09 -4.61 -4.12
N ARG A 281 14.11 -5.10 -4.86
CA ARG A 281 15.50 -4.64 -4.75
C ARG A 281 15.67 -3.18 -5.20
N ALA A 282 15.07 -2.80 -6.32
CA ALA A 282 15.14 -1.43 -6.81
C ALA A 282 14.48 -0.42 -5.85
N ILE A 283 13.42 -0.84 -5.16
CA ILE A 283 12.79 -0.05 -4.10
C ILE A 283 13.69 0.00 -2.86
N TYR A 284 14.36 -1.11 -2.49
CA TYR A 284 15.31 -1.13 -1.37
C TYR A 284 16.46 -0.12 -1.57
N GLU A 285 16.96 0.04 -2.80
CA GLU A 285 17.94 1.08 -3.16
C GLU A 285 17.42 2.50 -2.89
N ILE A 286 16.11 2.73 -3.02
CA ILE A 286 15.51 4.02 -2.69
C ILE A 286 15.43 4.20 -1.17
N TYR A 287 15.08 3.15 -0.40
CA TYR A 287 15.13 3.20 1.06
C TYR A 287 16.52 3.60 1.58
N ASP A 288 17.58 3.06 1.00
CA ASP A 288 18.97 3.36 1.36
C ASP A 288 19.38 4.83 1.11
N ARG A 289 18.68 5.53 0.19
CA ARG A 289 18.94 6.96 -0.09
C ARG A 289 18.29 7.93 0.87
N PHE A 290 17.32 7.47 1.69
CA PHE A 290 16.52 8.33 2.56
C PHE A 290 16.47 7.79 4.00
N PRO A 291 17.65 7.60 4.65
CA PRO A 291 17.69 7.06 6.01
C PRO A 291 16.96 7.96 7.03
N GLU A 292 16.86 9.27 6.75
CA GLU A 292 16.17 10.25 7.60
C GLU A 292 14.64 10.06 7.65
N TYR A 293 14.06 9.30 6.71
CA TYR A 293 12.64 8.93 6.70
C TYR A 293 12.35 7.59 7.37
N LEU A 294 13.39 6.88 7.79
CA LEU A 294 13.28 5.56 8.43
C LEU A 294 13.18 5.71 9.95
N HIS A 295 12.89 4.61 10.61
CA HIS A 295 12.95 4.54 12.05
C HIS A 295 14.39 4.87 12.53
N PRO A 296 14.58 5.73 13.55
CA PRO A 296 15.92 6.13 14.00
C PRO A 296 16.86 4.98 14.40
N ALA A 297 16.30 3.83 14.80
CA ALA A 297 17.05 2.61 15.11
C ALA A 297 17.09 1.62 13.92
N ALA A 298 16.59 1.99 12.74
CA ALA A 298 16.64 1.12 11.57
C ALA A 298 18.09 0.98 11.08
N GLU A 299 18.49 -0.26 10.83
CA GLU A 299 19.77 -0.58 10.21
C GLU A 299 19.50 -1.33 8.90
N LEU A 300 19.63 -0.65 7.79
CA LEU A 300 19.52 -1.28 6.47
C LEU A 300 20.71 -2.22 6.25
N ARG A 301 20.40 -3.42 5.76
CA ARG A 301 21.42 -4.40 5.37
C ARG A 301 21.92 -4.09 3.95
N ASP A 302 23.19 -4.44 3.68
CA ASP A 302 23.78 -4.24 2.36
C ASP A 302 22.95 -4.98 1.29
N LEU A 303 22.55 -4.26 0.25
CA LEU A 303 21.75 -4.81 -0.85
C LEU A 303 22.47 -5.99 -1.56
N GLY A 304 23.79 -6.07 -1.50
CA GLY A 304 24.60 -7.17 -2.03
C GLY A 304 24.31 -8.51 -1.36
N GLN A 305 23.79 -8.52 -0.12
CA GLN A 305 23.36 -9.73 0.60
C GLN A 305 22.12 -10.37 -0.06
N PHE A 306 21.32 -9.59 -0.80
CA PHE A 306 20.08 -10.07 -1.42
C PHE A 306 20.32 -10.40 -2.89
N LYS A 307 20.25 -11.69 -3.25
CA LYS A 307 20.35 -12.11 -4.65
C LYS A 307 19.09 -11.75 -5.42
N ARG A 308 19.22 -11.40 -6.68
CA ARG A 308 18.09 -11.14 -7.57
C ARG A 308 17.43 -12.47 -7.98
N ILE A 309 16.12 -12.55 -7.88
CA ILE A 309 15.34 -13.64 -8.48
C ILE A 309 15.50 -13.54 -10.02
N GLY A 310 15.89 -14.67 -10.64
CA GLY A 310 16.01 -14.78 -12.09
C GLY A 310 14.65 -14.86 -12.80
N ASN A 311 14.68 -15.20 -14.08
CA ASN A 311 13.45 -15.38 -14.87
C ASN A 311 12.74 -16.71 -14.48
N VAL A 312 11.82 -16.64 -13.52
CA VAL A 312 11.06 -17.81 -13.01
C VAL A 312 10.07 -18.41 -14.01
N TRP A 313 9.86 -17.77 -15.16
CA TRP A 313 9.10 -18.35 -16.27
C TRP A 313 9.94 -19.39 -17.07
N SER A 314 11.29 -19.39 -16.91
CA SER A 314 12.16 -20.48 -17.40
C SER A 314 12.13 -21.63 -16.39
N PRO A 315 11.75 -22.87 -16.81
CA PRO A 315 11.77 -24.03 -15.93
C PRO A 315 13.13 -24.32 -15.31
N GLU A 316 14.22 -24.10 -16.06
CA GLU A 316 15.60 -24.34 -15.61
C GLU A 316 15.97 -23.39 -14.48
N VAL A 317 15.60 -22.10 -14.61
CA VAL A 317 15.86 -21.08 -13.58
C VAL A 317 15.03 -21.38 -12.34
N LEU A 318 13.74 -21.73 -12.51
CA LEU A 318 12.86 -22.08 -11.42
C LEU A 318 13.36 -23.31 -10.64
N HIS A 319 13.72 -24.40 -11.35
CA HIS A 319 14.28 -25.60 -10.72
C HIS A 319 15.57 -25.30 -9.95
N SER A 320 16.49 -24.52 -10.57
CA SER A 320 17.74 -24.13 -9.90
C SER A 320 17.48 -23.27 -8.63
N LEU A 321 16.48 -22.40 -8.68
CA LEU A 321 16.13 -21.52 -7.55
C LEU A 321 15.62 -22.31 -6.32
N VAL A 322 14.96 -23.43 -6.55
CA VAL A 322 14.34 -24.24 -5.47
C VAL A 322 15.11 -25.54 -5.14
N ALA A 323 16.26 -25.77 -5.78
CA ALA A 323 17.05 -26.98 -5.62
C ALA A 323 17.80 -27.06 -4.29
N GLU A 324 18.19 -25.93 -3.73
CA GLU A 324 18.96 -25.82 -2.50
C GLU A 324 18.23 -24.97 -1.47
N PRO A 325 18.49 -25.16 -0.17
CA PRO A 325 17.88 -24.33 0.88
C PRO A 325 18.10 -22.82 0.64
N ALA A 326 17.03 -22.06 0.61
CA ALA A 326 17.05 -20.64 0.37
C ALA A 326 15.84 -19.94 1.00
N ILE A 327 15.96 -18.65 1.21
CA ILE A 327 14.85 -17.74 1.50
C ILE A 327 14.51 -16.98 0.21
N ILE A 328 13.25 -16.99 -0.20
CA ILE A 328 12.80 -16.32 -1.42
C ILE A 328 11.68 -15.33 -1.07
N VAL A 329 11.97 -14.03 -1.16
CA VAL A 329 10.97 -12.97 -0.97
C VAL A 329 10.51 -12.50 -2.35
N ALA A 330 9.30 -12.88 -2.74
CA ALA A 330 8.81 -12.71 -4.11
C ALA A 330 7.47 -11.98 -4.19
N THR A 331 7.31 -11.14 -5.21
CA THR A 331 6.03 -10.52 -5.57
C THR A 331 5.15 -11.47 -6.40
N SER A 332 3.83 -11.44 -6.30
CA SER A 332 3.01 -10.52 -5.52
C SER A 332 2.78 -11.02 -4.09
N GLY A 333 2.48 -10.10 -3.15
CA GLY A 333 2.20 -10.44 -1.76
C GLY A 333 0.93 -11.28 -1.57
N MET A 334 -0.08 -11.07 -2.39
CA MET A 334 -1.32 -11.86 -2.41
C MET A 334 -1.22 -13.13 -3.26
N MET A 335 -0.05 -13.39 -3.86
CA MET A 335 0.17 -14.53 -4.77
C MET A 335 -0.89 -14.54 -5.89
N LEU A 336 -0.98 -13.46 -6.65
CA LEU A 336 -1.85 -13.41 -7.83
C LEU A 336 -1.34 -14.39 -8.89
N GLU A 337 -2.25 -14.94 -9.68
CA GLU A 337 -1.92 -15.89 -10.74
C GLU A 337 -0.86 -15.32 -11.70
N ASN A 338 0.01 -16.17 -12.23
CA ASN A 338 1.11 -15.84 -13.14
C ASN A 338 2.17 -14.84 -12.58
N THR A 339 2.19 -14.59 -11.28
CA THR A 339 3.25 -13.79 -10.64
C THR A 339 4.43 -14.65 -10.20
N PRO A 340 5.62 -14.08 -9.96
CA PRO A 340 6.76 -14.83 -9.47
C PRO A 340 6.48 -15.66 -8.23
N SER A 341 5.75 -15.12 -7.24
CA SER A 341 5.38 -15.87 -6.03
C SER A 341 4.49 -17.07 -6.32
N ALA A 342 3.53 -16.94 -7.27
CA ALA A 342 2.67 -18.05 -7.67
C ALA A 342 3.44 -19.16 -8.39
N LEU A 343 4.34 -18.81 -9.32
CA LEU A 343 5.14 -19.77 -10.06
C LEU A 343 6.09 -20.55 -9.15
N ILE A 344 6.72 -19.88 -8.20
CA ILE A 344 7.58 -20.54 -7.21
C ILE A 344 6.73 -21.43 -6.29
N ALA A 345 5.59 -20.93 -5.82
CA ALA A 345 4.68 -21.72 -4.98
C ALA A 345 4.18 -22.98 -5.69
N GLU A 346 3.87 -22.93 -7.00
CA GLU A 346 3.48 -24.08 -7.82
C GLU A 346 4.52 -25.22 -7.74
N GLU A 347 5.81 -24.87 -7.70
CA GLU A 347 6.87 -25.88 -7.55
C GLU A 347 6.96 -26.41 -6.12
N LEU A 348 6.90 -25.50 -5.12
CA LEU A 348 7.07 -25.86 -3.72
C LEU A 348 5.93 -26.73 -3.17
N VAL A 349 4.68 -26.54 -3.62
CA VAL A 349 3.52 -27.30 -3.12
C VAL A 349 3.55 -28.78 -3.48
N LYS A 350 4.40 -29.20 -4.44
CA LYS A 350 4.58 -30.60 -4.87
C LYS A 350 5.29 -31.46 -3.83
N SER A 351 5.86 -30.86 -2.79
CA SER A 351 6.67 -31.55 -1.77
C SER A 351 6.42 -30.96 -0.38
N ASN A 352 6.65 -31.75 0.69
CA ASN A 352 6.34 -31.35 2.08
C ASN A 352 7.54 -30.80 2.87
N HIS A 353 8.72 -30.62 2.27
CA HIS A 353 9.89 -30.10 3.00
C HIS A 353 10.11 -28.60 2.88
N HIS A 354 9.27 -27.90 2.11
CA HIS A 354 9.32 -26.46 1.93
C HIS A 354 8.39 -25.71 2.90
N GLY A 355 8.34 -24.37 2.77
CA GLY A 355 7.38 -23.54 3.49
C GLY A 355 6.95 -22.31 2.70
N ILE A 356 5.69 -21.90 2.86
CA ILE A 356 5.15 -20.67 2.29
C ILE A 356 4.59 -19.81 3.42
N PHE A 357 5.09 -18.59 3.55
CA PHE A 357 4.84 -17.71 4.68
C PHE A 357 4.30 -16.35 4.22
N PHE A 358 2.99 -16.19 4.27
CA PHE A 358 2.35 -14.92 3.96
C PHE A 358 2.58 -13.90 5.07
N VAL A 359 2.93 -12.67 4.72
CA VAL A 359 3.29 -11.59 5.65
C VAL A 359 2.48 -10.30 5.44
N GLY A 360 1.43 -10.36 4.65
CA GLY A 360 0.59 -9.20 4.31
C GLY A 360 -0.89 -9.53 4.24
N TYR A 361 -1.63 -8.58 3.69
CA TYR A 361 -3.03 -8.74 3.39
C TYR A 361 -3.23 -9.83 2.33
N LEU A 362 -4.26 -10.65 2.51
CA LEU A 362 -4.71 -11.66 1.56
C LEU A 362 -6.21 -11.46 1.32
N ASP A 363 -6.55 -11.11 0.11
CA ASP A 363 -7.94 -11.04 -0.31
C ASP A 363 -8.48 -12.45 -0.59
N HIS A 364 -9.73 -12.69 -0.20
CA HIS A 364 -10.39 -14.01 -0.27
C HIS A 364 -10.53 -14.59 -1.71
N GLU A 365 -10.47 -13.75 -2.73
CA GLU A 365 -10.53 -14.19 -4.13
C GLU A 365 -9.17 -14.64 -4.67
N THR A 366 -8.07 -14.29 -4.01
CA THR A 366 -6.71 -14.54 -4.47
C THR A 366 -6.26 -15.99 -4.31
N LEU A 367 -5.28 -16.38 -5.14
CA LEU A 367 -4.66 -17.70 -5.04
C LEU A 367 -3.97 -17.90 -3.67
N GLY A 368 -3.34 -16.85 -3.12
CA GLY A 368 -2.70 -16.93 -1.81
C GLY A 368 -3.67 -17.28 -0.69
N TYR A 369 -4.86 -16.68 -0.70
CA TYR A 369 -5.92 -17.00 0.25
C TYR A 369 -6.42 -18.45 0.08
N LYS A 370 -6.68 -18.86 -1.17
CA LYS A 370 -7.10 -20.23 -1.50
C LYS A 370 -6.05 -21.27 -1.04
N LEU A 371 -4.77 -21.00 -1.29
CA LEU A 371 -3.69 -21.88 -0.85
C LEU A 371 -3.60 -21.98 0.68
N LEU A 372 -3.73 -20.86 1.39
CA LEU A 372 -3.69 -20.82 2.85
C LEU A 372 -4.81 -21.67 3.48
N HIS A 373 -6.01 -21.67 2.88
CA HIS A 373 -7.20 -22.34 3.41
C HIS A 373 -7.51 -23.71 2.75
N SER A 374 -6.73 -24.12 1.75
CA SER A 374 -6.91 -25.43 1.10
C SER A 374 -6.45 -26.56 2.01
N GLU A 375 -7.01 -27.76 1.79
CA GLU A 375 -6.60 -29.00 2.47
C GLU A 375 -5.43 -29.69 1.73
N LEU A 376 -4.74 -30.59 2.41
CA LEU A 376 -3.75 -31.46 1.78
C LEU A 376 -4.44 -32.37 0.76
N GLY A 377 -3.83 -32.56 -0.41
CA GLY A 377 -4.38 -33.32 -1.53
C GLY A 377 -5.30 -32.50 -2.44
N GLU A 378 -5.71 -31.28 -2.04
CA GLU A 378 -6.50 -30.39 -2.88
C GLU A 378 -5.69 -29.93 -4.10
N LYS A 379 -6.36 -29.78 -5.25
CA LYS A 379 -5.76 -29.34 -6.50
C LYS A 379 -5.99 -27.84 -6.71
N LEU A 380 -4.91 -27.08 -6.77
CA LEU A 380 -4.91 -25.64 -6.98
C LEU A 380 -4.34 -25.26 -8.35
N ARG A 381 -4.85 -24.20 -8.95
CA ARG A 381 -4.37 -23.67 -10.23
C ARG A 381 -3.55 -22.40 -9.98
N PHE A 382 -2.29 -22.38 -10.42
CA PHE A 382 -1.33 -21.31 -10.16
C PHE A 382 -1.22 -20.28 -11.29
N GLY A 383 -1.97 -20.46 -12.37
CA GLY A 383 -1.98 -19.53 -13.48
C GLY A 383 -2.93 -19.94 -14.59
N LEU A 384 -3.31 -18.97 -15.42
CA LEU A 384 -4.16 -19.18 -16.57
C LEU A 384 -3.51 -20.17 -17.54
N GLY A 385 -4.27 -21.18 -17.98
CA GLY A 385 -3.77 -22.23 -18.89
C GLY A 385 -2.86 -23.28 -18.26
N ARG A 386 -2.50 -23.18 -16.97
CA ARG A 386 -1.71 -24.17 -16.25
C ARG A 386 -2.58 -25.31 -15.69
N PRO A 387 -2.09 -26.55 -15.69
CA PRO A 387 -2.81 -27.66 -15.05
C PRO A 387 -2.87 -27.46 -13.53
N PRO A 388 -3.94 -27.92 -12.87
CA PRO A 388 -4.01 -27.92 -11.41
C PRO A 388 -2.92 -28.81 -10.80
N VAL A 389 -2.32 -28.35 -9.71
CA VAL A 389 -1.29 -29.07 -8.95
C VAL A 389 -1.84 -29.45 -7.59
N GLU A 390 -1.61 -30.72 -7.18
CA GLU A 390 -1.98 -31.25 -5.87
C GLU A 390 -1.10 -30.67 -4.77
N ARG A 391 -1.71 -30.10 -3.73
CA ARG A 391 -1.00 -29.58 -2.56
C ARG A 391 -0.52 -30.74 -1.68
N LYS A 392 0.80 -30.89 -1.58
CA LYS A 392 1.46 -31.81 -0.63
C LYS A 392 2.15 -31.06 0.51
N LEU A 393 2.25 -29.74 0.41
CA LEU A 393 2.92 -28.87 1.37
C LEU A 393 2.03 -28.56 2.56
N GLU A 394 2.43 -29.00 3.77
CA GLU A 394 1.75 -28.72 5.04
C GLU A 394 2.04 -27.31 5.54
N ASN A 395 3.30 -26.88 5.44
CA ASN A 395 3.80 -25.66 6.08
C ASN A 395 3.45 -24.39 5.28
N VAL A 396 2.15 -24.07 5.25
CA VAL A 396 1.62 -22.81 4.70
C VAL A 396 1.00 -22.03 5.85
N LYS A 397 1.56 -20.83 6.15
CA LYS A 397 1.16 -20.01 7.31
C LYS A 397 1.05 -18.56 6.93
N ARG A 398 0.30 -17.79 7.73
CA ARG A 398 0.22 -16.34 7.66
C ARG A 398 0.71 -15.72 8.96
N PHE A 399 1.56 -14.72 8.85
CA PHE A 399 2.03 -13.88 9.93
C PHE A 399 1.53 -12.45 9.73
N GLN A 400 1.35 -11.71 10.80
CA GLN A 400 0.66 -10.43 10.72
C GLN A 400 1.63 -9.27 10.82
N PHE A 401 2.12 -8.88 9.65
CA PHE A 401 2.95 -7.70 9.46
C PHE A 401 2.13 -6.63 8.72
N SER A 402 1.02 -6.18 9.31
CA SER A 402 0.25 -5.08 8.71
C SER A 402 0.99 -3.75 8.88
N ALA A 403 0.94 -2.92 7.85
CA ALA A 403 1.36 -1.52 7.90
C ALA A 403 0.16 -0.56 8.00
N HIS A 404 -1.03 -1.08 8.34
CA HIS A 404 -2.23 -0.30 8.63
C HIS A 404 -2.57 -0.38 10.12
N ALA A 405 -3.07 0.71 10.65
CA ALA A 405 -3.49 0.79 12.03
C ALA A 405 -4.69 -0.14 12.32
N PRO A 406 -4.67 -0.92 13.42
CA PRO A 406 -5.84 -1.62 13.91
C PRO A 406 -6.98 -0.65 14.26
N ARG A 407 -8.22 -1.13 14.23
CA ARG A 407 -9.41 -0.29 14.47
C ARG A 407 -9.39 0.50 15.77
N LYS A 408 -8.84 -0.06 16.87
CA LYS A 408 -8.70 0.67 18.14
C LYS A 408 -7.70 1.82 18.06
N GLU A 409 -6.67 1.68 17.25
CA GLU A 409 -5.71 2.75 17.02
C GLU A 409 -6.32 3.86 16.17
N LEU A 410 -7.09 3.50 15.13
CA LEU A 410 -7.88 4.47 14.36
C LEU A 410 -8.89 5.24 15.24
N GLN A 411 -9.56 4.56 16.18
CA GLN A 411 -10.42 5.22 17.17
C GLN A 411 -9.65 6.21 18.05
N ARG A 412 -8.42 5.85 18.50
CA ARG A 412 -7.56 6.75 19.29
C ARG A 412 -7.16 8.00 18.50
N VAL A 413 -6.93 7.87 17.18
CA VAL A 413 -6.67 9.02 16.31
C VAL A 413 -7.85 9.98 16.34
N ILE A 414 -9.10 9.49 16.20
CA ILE A 414 -10.31 10.30 16.27
C ILE A 414 -10.45 10.96 17.65
N GLU A 415 -10.24 10.21 18.73
CA GLU A 415 -10.33 10.71 20.12
C GLU A 415 -9.28 11.78 20.43
N ARG A 416 -8.11 11.69 19.83
CA ARG A 416 -7.02 12.67 20.00
C ARG A 416 -7.30 13.97 19.25
N ILE A 417 -7.73 13.85 17.98
CA ILE A 417 -7.98 14.99 17.09
C ILE A 417 -9.26 15.71 17.48
N LYS A 418 -10.32 14.98 17.88
CA LYS A 418 -11.64 15.51 18.23
C LYS A 418 -12.25 16.41 17.14
N PRO A 419 -12.32 15.95 15.89
CA PRO A 419 -12.82 16.76 14.79
C PRO A 419 -14.33 16.97 14.88
N LYS A 420 -14.87 18.01 14.19
CA LYS A 420 -16.31 18.19 14.04
C LYS A 420 -16.93 17.19 13.08
N ASN A 421 -16.20 16.83 12.04
CA ASN A 421 -16.61 15.89 10.99
C ASN A 421 -15.58 14.77 10.85
N VAL A 422 -16.05 13.52 10.74
CA VAL A 422 -15.23 12.35 10.40
C VAL A 422 -15.78 11.72 9.13
N VAL A 423 -14.92 11.53 8.13
CA VAL A 423 -15.26 10.86 6.88
C VAL A 423 -14.45 9.57 6.81
N PHE A 424 -15.14 8.44 6.79
CA PHE A 424 -14.53 7.12 6.69
C PHE A 424 -14.38 6.70 5.23
N VAL A 425 -13.16 6.35 4.83
CA VAL A 425 -12.77 5.96 3.47
C VAL A 425 -11.83 4.75 3.52
N HIS A 426 -11.41 4.24 2.36
CA HIS A 426 -10.39 3.21 2.21
C HIS A 426 -10.61 1.99 3.12
N GLY A 427 -11.70 1.27 2.87
CA GLY A 427 -12.09 0.07 3.61
C GLY A 427 -13.31 -0.60 3.00
N ASP A 428 -13.46 -1.87 3.28
CA ASP A 428 -14.66 -2.61 2.88
C ASP A 428 -15.91 -2.03 3.58
N PRO A 429 -17.12 -2.20 3.02
CA PRO A 429 -18.33 -1.61 3.57
C PRO A 429 -18.58 -1.96 5.05
N GLU A 430 -18.28 -3.19 5.45
CA GLU A 430 -18.39 -3.65 6.84
C GLU A 430 -17.43 -2.91 7.78
N ALA A 431 -16.19 -2.69 7.32
CA ALA A 431 -15.16 -1.99 8.06
C ALA A 431 -15.52 -0.52 8.28
N ILE A 432 -15.94 0.16 7.22
CA ILE A 432 -16.40 1.56 7.27
C ILE A 432 -17.62 1.69 8.18
N GLN A 433 -18.60 0.80 8.04
CA GLN A 433 -19.82 0.85 8.86
C GLN A 433 -19.49 0.63 10.33
N TRP A 434 -18.63 -0.36 10.64
CA TRP A 434 -18.20 -0.58 12.01
C TRP A 434 -17.53 0.65 12.62
N MET A 435 -16.58 1.26 11.89
CA MET A 435 -15.89 2.47 12.36
C MET A 435 -16.86 3.60 12.61
N LYS A 436 -17.80 3.84 11.68
CA LYS A 436 -18.83 4.88 11.82
C LYS A 436 -19.73 4.68 13.04
N ASP A 437 -20.18 3.44 13.28
CA ASP A 437 -21.11 3.11 14.38
C ASP A 437 -20.42 3.12 15.76
N ASN A 438 -19.09 3.06 15.80
CA ASN A 438 -18.31 2.96 17.03
C ASN A 438 -17.42 4.20 17.28
N VAL A 439 -17.77 5.35 16.72
CA VAL A 439 -17.11 6.61 17.05
C VAL A 439 -17.48 7.03 18.45
N SER A 440 -16.49 7.18 19.34
CA SER A 440 -16.69 7.56 20.73
C SER A 440 -16.80 9.08 20.96
N HIS A 441 -16.26 9.88 20.03
CA HIS A 441 -16.29 11.34 20.08
C HIS A 441 -17.57 11.89 19.43
N PRO A 442 -18.29 12.87 20.05
CA PRO A 442 -19.42 13.53 19.42
C PRO A 442 -18.99 14.31 18.16
N CYS A 443 -19.36 13.83 17.00
CA CYS A 443 -19.06 14.43 15.70
C CYS A 443 -20.06 14.01 14.64
N ASN A 444 -20.04 14.67 13.49
CA ASN A 444 -20.76 14.21 12.32
C ASN A 444 -19.94 13.10 11.63
N ALA A 445 -20.44 11.87 11.61
CA ALA A 445 -19.78 10.70 11.03
C ALA A 445 -20.37 10.34 9.67
N TYR A 446 -19.53 10.35 8.63
CA TYR A 446 -19.91 10.09 7.24
C TYR A 446 -19.25 8.83 6.71
N ALA A 447 -20.01 8.05 5.94
CA ALA A 447 -19.55 6.92 5.14
C ALA A 447 -20.06 7.13 3.71
N PRO A 448 -19.39 7.99 2.92
CA PRO A 448 -19.86 8.33 1.58
C PRO A 448 -19.65 7.17 0.61
N THR A 449 -20.38 7.20 -0.50
CA THR A 449 -20.19 6.32 -1.65
C THR A 449 -19.56 7.08 -2.81
N VAL A 450 -18.99 6.35 -3.78
CA VAL A 450 -18.47 6.96 -5.01
C VAL A 450 -19.55 7.79 -5.70
N GLY A 451 -19.22 8.99 -6.13
CA GLY A 451 -20.13 9.98 -6.72
C GLY A 451 -20.89 10.85 -5.70
N GLN A 452 -20.82 10.54 -4.41
CA GLN A 452 -21.43 11.36 -3.39
C GLN A 452 -20.56 12.58 -3.07
N THR A 453 -21.22 13.75 -2.99
CA THR A 453 -20.60 14.99 -2.53
C THR A 453 -21.17 15.37 -1.18
N LEU A 454 -20.31 15.61 -0.20
CA LEU A 454 -20.66 16.10 1.13
C LEU A 454 -20.37 17.61 1.20
N THR A 455 -21.23 18.34 1.94
CA THR A 455 -20.92 19.70 2.38
C THR A 455 -20.56 19.63 3.86
N LEU A 456 -19.31 19.99 4.19
CA LEU A 456 -18.77 19.87 5.54
C LEU A 456 -18.55 21.28 6.11
N GLU A 457 -19.17 21.55 7.25
CA GLU A 457 -19.12 22.84 7.95
C GLU A 457 -17.93 22.87 8.92
N ALA A 458 -17.30 24.04 9.08
CA ALA A 458 -16.21 24.28 10.02
C ALA A 458 -16.70 24.39 11.47
#